data_cb7a948020780ed1f507a99c379ac2b4
#
_entry.id   cb7a948020780ed1f507a99c379ac2b4
#
_cell.length_a   1.000
_cell.length_b   1.000
_cell.length_c   1.000
_cell.angle_alpha   90.00
_cell.angle_beta   90.00
_cell.angle_gamma   90.00
#
_symmetry.space_group_name_H-M   'P 1'
#
loop_
_entity.id
_entity.type
_entity.pdbx_description
1 polymer ?
#
loop_
_entity_poly.entity_id
_entity_poly.type
_entity_poly.pdbx_seq_one_letter_code
_entity_poly.pdbx_strand_id
1 'polypeptide(L)'
;EIGSGLVGSEMCIRDRTQLTENMRQQLLKEIELGSKSALVKKRIITHYIYNGSSTITDLSKELDLSIPTVTKFISEMCEDGYINDYGKLETSGGRHPSLYGLNPESGYFIGVDIKKFAVNIGLINFKGDMMELKMNIPYKFENTPEAMEELCTLISSFIKKTKVNTEKILNININISGRVNPESGYSFSLFNFSECPLAEVLTEKIGYQVCIDNDTRAMTYGEYLQGCVKGEKNIIFVNVSWGLGIGIIIDGKIYTGKSGFSGEFGHINVFDNEILCHCGKKGCLETEASGSAIYRILQKRIKNGECSILSNRTNNQELPLTLDEIISAVNKEDLLCIEIVEEIGQKLGKQIAGLINIFNPELVIIGGTLSLTDDYIAQPIKTAIRKYSLNLVNQDSAITVSKLKDKAGVVGACMLARSRMFEY
;
A
#
# COMPACT_ATOMS: atom_id res chain seq x y z
N GLU A 1 53.35 20.35 25.26
CA GLU A 1 52.44 19.54 26.09
C GLU A 1 51.06 20.19 26.16
N ILE A 2 50.20 19.92 25.28
CA ILE A 2 48.70 19.92 25.38
C ILE A 2 48.20 19.17 24.17
N GLY A 3 47.78 17.94 24.33
CA GLY A 3 47.27 17.15 23.23
C GLY A 3 46.82 15.76 23.66
N SER A 4 45.74 15.64 24.47
CA SER A 4 45.13 14.34 24.76
C SER A 4 43.68 14.41 25.28
N GLY A 5 42.87 15.35 24.76
CA GLY A 5 41.49 15.52 25.24
C GLY A 5 40.38 15.22 24.23
N LEU A 6 40.66 15.02 22.93
CA LEU A 6 39.63 14.91 21.89
C LEU A 6 39.47 13.52 21.28
N VAL A 7 40.37 12.59 21.53
CA VAL A 7 40.31 11.21 20.95
C VAL A 7 39.33 10.31 21.71
N GLY A 8 39.04 10.60 22.97
CA GLY A 8 38.14 9.76 23.80
C GLY A 8 36.64 9.92 23.51
N SER A 9 36.20 11.07 22.98
CA SER A 9 34.78 11.33 22.75
C SER A 9 34.29 10.77 21.41
N GLU A 10 35.11 10.81 20.36
CA GLU A 10 34.75 10.23 19.05
C GLU A 10 34.75 8.69 19.08
N MET A 11 35.67 8.06 19.83
CA MET A 11 35.69 6.62 20.02
C MET A 11 34.47 6.12 20.82
N CYS A 12 34.02 6.84 21.85
CA CYS A 12 32.78 6.52 22.57
C CYS A 12 31.51 6.69 21.74
N ILE A 13 31.47 7.60 20.77
CA ILE A 13 30.31 7.80 19.89
C ILE A 13 30.26 6.68 18.84
N ARG A 14 31.41 6.30 18.27
CA ARG A 14 31.50 5.22 17.29
C ARG A 14 31.15 3.84 17.89
N ASP A 15 31.63 3.56 19.10
CA ASP A 15 31.32 2.32 19.83
C ASP A 15 29.83 2.26 20.23
N ARG A 16 29.21 3.37 20.62
CA ARG A 16 27.78 3.43 20.92
C ARG A 16 26.90 3.22 19.69
N THR A 17 27.28 3.78 18.52
CA THR A 17 26.55 3.56 17.26
C THR A 17 26.63 2.11 16.81
N GLN A 18 27.79 1.50 16.90
CA GLN A 18 28.01 0.08 16.50
C GLN A 18 27.33 -0.90 17.47
N LEU A 19 27.28 -0.60 18.76
CA LEU A 19 26.52 -1.36 19.76
C LEU A 19 25.01 -1.28 19.54
N THR A 20 24.46 -0.10 19.23
CA THR A 20 23.03 0.09 18.94
C THR A 20 22.60 -0.57 17.63
N GLU A 21 23.45 -0.63 16.63
CA GLU A 21 23.20 -1.34 15.36
C GLU A 21 23.18 -2.87 15.55
N ASN A 22 24.13 -3.40 16.31
CA ASN A 22 24.15 -4.82 16.68
C ASN A 22 22.92 -5.23 17.52
N MET A 23 22.47 -4.38 18.46
CA MET A 23 21.28 -4.65 19.28
C MET A 23 19.99 -4.61 18.48
N ARG A 24 19.88 -3.73 17.47
CA ARG A 24 18.71 -3.66 16.56
C ARG A 24 18.58 -4.92 15.71
N GLN A 25 19.65 -5.38 15.11
CA GLN A 25 19.68 -6.68 14.40
C GLN A 25 19.35 -7.84 15.35
N GLN A 26 19.70 -7.72 16.62
CA GLN A 26 19.42 -8.72 17.63
C GLN A 26 17.94 -8.82 17.96
N LEU A 27 17.19 -7.71 18.15
CA LEU A 27 15.74 -7.77 18.40
C LEU A 27 14.98 -8.45 17.25
N LEU A 28 15.31 -8.11 16.00
CA LEU A 28 14.68 -8.72 14.84
C LEU A 28 14.97 -10.23 14.78
N LYS A 29 16.22 -10.64 15.00
CA LYS A 29 16.59 -12.06 15.10
C LYS A 29 15.90 -12.78 16.26
N GLU A 30 15.77 -12.12 17.43
CA GLU A 30 15.07 -12.69 18.59
C GLU A 30 13.54 -12.82 18.33
N ILE A 31 12.96 -11.91 17.54
CA ILE A 31 11.57 -12.02 17.08
C ILE A 31 11.42 -13.23 16.16
N GLU A 32 12.31 -13.40 15.19
CA GLU A 32 12.33 -14.55 14.28
C GLU A 32 12.50 -15.87 15.03
N LEU A 33 13.34 -15.89 16.08
CA LEU A 33 13.57 -17.06 16.95
C LEU A 33 12.43 -17.32 17.96
N GLY A 34 11.41 -16.46 18.03
CA GLY A 34 10.23 -16.63 18.88
C GLY A 34 10.48 -16.44 20.38
N SER A 35 11.49 -15.66 20.78
CA SER A 35 11.74 -15.31 22.18
C SER A 35 10.52 -14.67 22.83
N LYS A 36 10.10 -15.12 24.04
CA LYS A 36 8.94 -14.56 24.75
C LYS A 36 9.07 -13.05 24.98
N SER A 37 10.26 -12.57 25.30
CA SER A 37 10.55 -11.14 25.49
C SER A 37 10.38 -10.39 24.18
N ALA A 38 10.97 -10.88 23.10
CA ALA A 38 10.88 -10.28 21.79
C ALA A 38 9.44 -10.26 21.23
N LEU A 39 8.64 -11.28 21.51
CA LEU A 39 7.23 -11.30 21.15
C LEU A 39 6.42 -10.20 21.88
N VAL A 40 6.74 -9.89 23.14
CA VAL A 40 6.09 -8.77 23.84
C VAL A 40 6.55 -7.44 23.25
N LYS A 41 7.85 -7.26 22.99
CA LYS A 41 8.37 -6.05 22.31
C LYS A 41 7.74 -5.87 20.93
N LYS A 42 7.58 -6.95 20.17
CA LYS A 42 6.84 -6.96 18.87
C LYS A 42 5.41 -6.49 19.04
N ARG A 43 4.65 -7.00 20.01
CA ARG A 43 3.27 -6.56 20.28
C ARG A 43 3.20 -5.07 20.62
N ILE A 44 4.17 -4.54 21.37
CA ILE A 44 4.26 -3.11 21.71
C ILE A 44 4.51 -2.28 20.43
N ILE A 45 5.46 -2.67 19.58
CA ILE A 45 5.73 -1.99 18.30
C ILE A 45 4.48 -2.00 17.41
N THR A 46 3.86 -3.17 17.27
CA THR A 46 2.64 -3.33 16.47
C THR A 46 1.51 -2.42 16.99
N HIS A 47 1.32 -2.35 18.30
CA HIS A 47 0.33 -1.44 18.90
C HIS A 47 0.61 0.02 18.48
N TYR A 48 1.87 0.48 18.60
CA TYR A 48 2.21 1.85 18.21
C TYR A 48 2.11 2.12 16.71
N ILE A 49 2.30 1.10 15.86
CA ILE A 49 2.10 1.22 14.41
C ILE A 49 0.64 1.56 14.08
N TYR A 50 -0.32 0.92 14.77
CA TYR A 50 -1.75 1.08 14.47
C TYR A 50 -2.41 2.20 15.25
N ASN A 51 -2.02 2.37 16.54
CA ASN A 51 -2.73 3.25 17.47
C ASN A 51 -1.96 4.55 17.79
N GLY A 52 -0.70 4.65 17.33
CA GLY A 52 0.16 5.80 17.66
C GLY A 52 0.67 5.75 19.11
N SER A 53 1.19 6.88 19.58
CA SER A 53 1.76 7.00 20.93
C SER A 53 0.68 6.87 22.02
N SER A 54 1.01 6.20 23.13
CA SER A 54 0.10 5.95 24.25
C SER A 54 0.81 5.98 25.60
N THR A 55 0.04 6.00 26.70
CA THR A 55 0.59 5.90 28.06
C THR A 55 0.86 4.44 28.43
N ILE A 56 1.72 4.20 29.44
CA ILE A 56 1.95 2.85 29.97
C ILE A 56 0.64 2.21 30.46
N THR A 57 -0.25 3.00 31.04
CA THR A 57 -1.55 2.50 31.55
C THR A 57 -2.46 2.05 30.42
N ASP A 58 -2.54 2.81 29.32
CA ASP A 58 -3.36 2.45 28.17
C ASP A 58 -2.77 1.21 27.46
N LEU A 59 -1.46 1.20 27.26
CA LEU A 59 -0.77 0.07 26.66
C LEU A 59 -0.94 -1.23 27.49
N SER A 60 -0.91 -1.11 28.84
CA SER A 60 -1.15 -2.23 29.76
C SER A 60 -2.56 -2.84 29.57
N LYS A 61 -3.59 -2.00 29.42
CA LYS A 61 -4.97 -2.43 29.17
C LYS A 61 -5.13 -3.07 27.79
N GLU A 62 -4.62 -2.40 26.75
CA GLU A 62 -4.75 -2.87 25.35
C GLU A 62 -4.02 -4.19 25.08
N LEU A 63 -2.86 -4.39 25.71
CA LEU A 63 -2.08 -5.61 25.53
C LEU A 63 -2.38 -6.71 26.55
N ASP A 64 -3.26 -6.46 27.53
CA ASP A 64 -3.56 -7.37 28.65
C ASP A 64 -2.27 -7.80 29.39
N LEU A 65 -1.46 -6.80 29.74
CA LEU A 65 -0.20 -6.99 30.47
C LEU A 65 -0.19 -6.18 31.77
N SER A 66 0.56 -6.64 32.79
CA SER A 66 0.71 -5.88 34.01
C SER A 66 1.49 -4.57 33.79
N ILE A 67 1.15 -3.50 34.50
CA ILE A 67 1.88 -2.21 34.43
C ILE A 67 3.38 -2.39 34.67
N PRO A 68 3.86 -3.17 35.70
CA PRO A 68 5.29 -3.41 35.85
C PRO A 68 5.96 -4.06 34.64
N THR A 69 5.26 -5.02 33.98
CA THR A 69 5.76 -5.69 32.78
C THR A 69 5.92 -4.70 31.62
N VAL A 70 4.88 -3.88 31.37
CA VAL A 70 4.93 -2.86 30.32
C VAL A 70 6.02 -1.84 30.61
N THR A 71 6.13 -1.35 31.86
CA THR A 71 7.17 -0.40 32.26
C THR A 71 8.56 -0.94 31.98
N LYS A 72 8.83 -2.20 32.33
CA LYS A 72 10.11 -2.86 32.07
C LYS A 72 10.44 -2.84 30.58
N PHE A 73 9.52 -3.32 29.73
CA PHE A 73 9.77 -3.38 28.28
C PHE A 73 9.87 -2.00 27.63
N ILE A 74 9.08 -1.03 28.05
CA ILE A 74 9.21 0.35 27.57
C ILE A 74 10.57 0.93 27.92
N SER A 75 11.07 0.74 29.16
CA SER A 75 12.40 1.20 29.56
C SER A 75 13.50 0.56 28.71
N GLU A 76 13.47 -0.77 28.55
CA GLU A 76 14.42 -1.48 27.68
C GLU A 76 14.37 -0.96 26.24
N MET A 77 13.18 -0.77 25.67
CA MET A 77 13.03 -0.32 24.30
C MET A 77 13.39 1.17 24.11
N CYS A 78 13.32 1.98 25.16
CA CYS A 78 13.87 3.35 25.14
C CYS A 78 15.41 3.31 25.14
N GLU A 79 16.04 2.46 25.98
CA GLU A 79 17.48 2.25 25.99
C GLU A 79 17.99 1.69 24.64
N ASP A 80 17.27 0.73 24.07
CA ASP A 80 17.54 0.15 22.75
C ASP A 80 17.27 1.15 21.60
N GLY A 81 16.63 2.30 21.87
CA GLY A 81 16.35 3.37 20.92
C GLY A 81 15.17 3.10 19.97
N TYR A 82 14.29 2.14 20.25
CA TYR A 82 13.06 1.89 19.45
C TYR A 82 11.90 2.82 19.84
N ILE A 83 11.86 3.25 21.09
CA ILE A 83 10.78 4.07 21.67
C ILE A 83 11.36 5.36 22.23
N ASN A 84 10.63 6.44 22.08
CA ASN A 84 10.88 7.73 22.72
C ASN A 84 9.85 8.01 23.79
N ASP A 85 10.26 8.66 24.89
CA ASP A 85 9.40 9.40 25.80
C ASP A 85 9.08 10.77 25.18
N TYR A 86 7.85 11.01 24.81
CA TYR A 86 7.38 12.29 24.23
C TYR A 86 6.96 13.29 25.28
N GLY A 87 7.24 13.03 26.56
CA GLY A 87 6.92 13.92 27.65
C GLY A 87 5.52 13.67 28.26
N LYS A 88 5.13 14.57 29.14
CA LYS A 88 3.88 14.45 29.91
C LYS A 88 2.69 15.00 29.12
N LEU A 89 1.58 14.24 29.16
CA LEU A 89 0.31 14.75 28.65
C LEU A 89 -0.23 15.87 29.56
N GLU A 90 -0.63 16.97 28.97
CA GLU A 90 -1.39 18.02 29.67
C GLU A 90 -2.81 17.50 29.94
N THR A 91 -3.12 17.25 31.21
CA THR A 91 -4.45 16.87 31.65
C THR A 91 -5.03 17.97 32.52
N SER A 92 -6.32 18.20 32.45
CA SER A 92 -7.04 19.28 33.19
C SER A 92 -7.11 19.04 34.69
N GLY A 93 -6.40 18.06 35.26
CA GLY A 93 -6.30 17.76 36.68
C GLY A 93 -5.74 16.39 36.96
N GLY A 94 -4.85 16.26 37.95
CA GLY A 94 -4.27 14.98 38.38
C GLY A 94 -2.85 14.70 37.90
N ARG A 95 -2.43 13.43 37.97
CA ARG A 95 -1.09 12.96 37.60
C ARG A 95 -0.93 13.02 36.08
N HIS A 96 0.08 13.72 35.59
CA HIS A 96 0.42 13.81 34.17
C HIS A 96 1.20 12.58 33.73
N PRO A 97 0.61 11.60 33.03
CA PRO A 97 1.31 10.42 32.55
C PRO A 97 2.23 10.75 31.39
N SER A 98 3.40 10.09 31.31
CA SER A 98 4.27 10.18 30.13
C SER A 98 3.66 9.45 28.93
N LEU A 99 3.86 10.04 27.75
CA LEU A 99 3.45 9.51 26.45
C LEU A 99 4.66 8.84 25.80
N TYR A 100 4.52 7.57 25.42
CA TYR A 100 5.57 6.80 24.74
C TYR A 100 5.13 6.45 23.33
N GLY A 101 6.08 6.32 22.41
CA GLY A 101 5.80 5.96 21.02
C GLY A 101 7.07 5.63 20.24
N LEU A 102 6.92 5.23 18.98
CA LEU A 102 8.03 4.83 18.12
C LEU A 102 9.03 5.99 17.92
N ASN A 103 10.31 5.66 18.00
CA ASN A 103 11.38 6.59 17.66
C ASN A 103 11.53 6.67 16.12
N PRO A 104 11.30 7.84 15.49
CA PRO A 104 11.39 7.98 14.03
C PRO A 104 12.75 7.57 13.44
N GLU A 105 13.84 7.74 14.21
CA GLU A 105 15.20 7.49 13.73
C GLU A 105 15.67 6.04 13.91
N SER A 106 14.80 5.16 14.40
CA SER A 106 15.16 3.75 14.64
C SER A 106 15.38 2.97 13.35
N GLY A 107 14.78 3.36 12.25
CA GLY A 107 14.93 2.70 10.97
C GLY A 107 14.10 3.36 9.87
N TYR A 108 14.31 2.91 8.65
CA TYR A 108 13.63 3.41 7.47
C TYR A 108 13.10 2.26 6.63
N PHE A 109 12.04 2.53 5.89
CA PHE A 109 11.39 1.57 5.00
C PHE A 109 11.15 2.21 3.65
N ILE A 110 11.35 1.43 2.60
CA ILE A 110 11.12 1.87 1.22
C ILE A 110 9.92 1.12 0.65
N GLY A 111 9.04 1.86 0.00
CA GLY A 111 7.94 1.33 -0.79
C GLY A 111 8.14 1.64 -2.25
N VAL A 112 7.92 0.63 -3.10
CA VAL A 112 8.02 0.75 -4.55
C VAL A 112 6.69 0.32 -5.17
N ASP A 113 6.11 1.19 -5.99
CA ASP A 113 4.85 0.95 -6.67
C ASP A 113 5.06 0.99 -8.18
N ILE A 114 4.97 -0.17 -8.82
CA ILE A 114 5.20 -0.33 -10.26
C ILE A 114 3.91 -0.07 -11.01
N LYS A 115 3.95 0.91 -11.92
CA LYS A 115 2.89 1.19 -12.89
C LYS A 115 3.34 0.85 -14.31
N LYS A 116 2.42 0.85 -15.26
CA LYS A 116 2.71 0.47 -16.65
C LYS A 116 3.81 1.31 -17.30
N PHE A 117 3.88 2.61 -17.00
CA PHE A 117 4.82 3.55 -17.63
C PHE A 117 5.65 4.34 -16.62
N ALA A 118 5.57 4.01 -15.34
CA ALA A 118 6.27 4.71 -14.28
C ALA A 118 6.50 3.81 -13.06
N VAL A 119 7.45 4.22 -12.21
CA VAL A 119 7.62 3.68 -10.87
C VAL A 119 7.52 4.83 -9.88
N ASN A 120 6.81 4.60 -8.78
CA ASN A 120 6.78 5.50 -7.63
C ASN A 120 7.61 4.88 -6.51
N ILE A 121 8.46 5.68 -5.87
CA ILE A 121 9.30 5.23 -4.76
C ILE A 121 9.14 6.18 -3.59
N GLY A 122 8.80 5.63 -2.42
CA GLY A 122 8.67 6.37 -1.17
C GLY A 122 9.61 5.83 -0.10
N LEU A 123 10.00 6.69 0.83
CA LEU A 123 10.78 6.35 2.02
C LEU A 123 10.07 6.92 3.23
N ILE A 124 9.83 6.06 4.22
CA ILE A 124 9.26 6.44 5.52
C ILE A 124 10.25 6.16 6.65
N ASN A 125 10.09 6.89 7.74
CA ASN A 125 10.80 6.60 8.98
C ASN A 125 10.13 5.48 9.77
N PHE A 126 10.70 5.08 10.91
CA PHE A 126 10.18 3.99 11.74
C PHE A 126 8.77 4.26 12.27
N LYS A 127 8.42 5.51 12.53
CA LYS A 127 7.07 5.93 12.95
C LYS A 127 6.05 5.84 11.81
N GLY A 128 6.48 5.94 10.55
CA GLY A 128 5.64 5.89 9.36
C GLY A 128 5.43 7.25 8.69
N ASP A 129 6.16 8.28 9.12
CA ASP A 129 6.11 9.58 8.47
C ASP A 129 6.86 9.51 7.13
N MET A 130 6.28 10.10 6.08
CA MET A 130 6.89 10.16 4.75
C MET A 130 8.07 11.13 4.74
N MET A 131 9.27 10.61 4.51
CA MET A 131 10.52 11.38 4.45
C MET A 131 10.87 11.83 3.04
N GLU A 132 10.68 10.94 2.06
CA GLU A 132 10.94 11.23 0.65
C GLU A 132 9.92 10.48 -0.22
N LEU A 133 9.44 11.15 -1.27
CA LEU A 133 8.49 10.58 -2.21
C LEU A 133 8.85 11.04 -3.62
N LYS A 134 9.11 10.09 -4.53
CA LYS A 134 9.29 10.33 -5.95
C LYS A 134 8.19 9.64 -6.73
N MET A 135 7.42 10.44 -7.41
CA MET A 135 6.30 10.00 -8.24
C MET A 135 6.69 10.03 -9.73
N ASN A 136 6.09 9.12 -10.48
CA ASN A 136 6.16 9.09 -11.94
C ASN A 136 7.60 9.07 -12.49
N ILE A 137 8.50 8.30 -11.86
CA ILE A 137 9.83 8.03 -12.41
C ILE A 137 9.62 7.26 -13.71
N PRO A 138 10.12 7.74 -14.88
CA PRO A 138 9.95 7.05 -16.14
C PRO A 138 10.46 5.61 -16.06
N TYR A 139 9.60 4.66 -16.39
CA TYR A 139 9.91 3.24 -16.42
C TYR A 139 8.86 2.55 -17.28
N LYS A 140 9.30 1.81 -18.29
CA LYS A 140 8.39 1.01 -19.11
C LYS A 140 8.35 -0.41 -18.57
N PHE A 141 7.24 -0.74 -17.91
CA PHE A 141 7.06 -2.09 -17.42
C PHE A 141 6.93 -3.10 -18.55
N GLU A 142 7.87 -4.02 -18.61
CA GLU A 142 7.85 -5.20 -19.48
C GLU A 142 8.19 -6.43 -18.63
N ASN A 143 7.60 -7.58 -18.96
CA ASN A 143 7.87 -8.81 -18.23
C ASN A 143 9.15 -9.48 -18.77
N THR A 144 10.29 -8.78 -18.63
CA THR A 144 11.62 -9.21 -19.11
C THR A 144 12.67 -9.08 -18.02
N PRO A 145 13.78 -9.85 -18.10
CA PRO A 145 14.90 -9.69 -17.18
C PRO A 145 15.51 -8.29 -17.20
N GLU A 146 15.58 -7.64 -18.37
CA GLU A 146 16.14 -6.31 -18.56
C GLU A 146 15.32 -5.25 -17.81
N ALA A 147 13.98 -5.33 -17.90
CA ALA A 147 13.10 -4.43 -17.14
C ALA A 147 13.25 -4.64 -15.64
N MET A 148 13.46 -5.87 -15.17
CA MET A 148 13.74 -6.13 -13.75
C MET A 148 15.09 -5.52 -13.32
N GLU A 149 16.14 -5.59 -14.14
CA GLU A 149 17.42 -4.96 -13.85
C GLU A 149 17.33 -3.43 -13.82
N GLU A 150 16.57 -2.84 -14.74
CA GLU A 150 16.29 -1.40 -14.75
C GLU A 150 15.58 -0.98 -13.45
N LEU A 151 14.56 -1.74 -13.00
CA LEU A 151 13.88 -1.51 -11.74
C LEU A 151 14.85 -1.53 -10.55
N CYS A 152 15.72 -2.55 -10.45
CA CYS A 152 16.73 -2.65 -9.39
C CYS A 152 17.69 -1.45 -9.43
N THR A 153 18.07 -0.98 -10.61
CA THR A 153 18.94 0.18 -10.81
C THR A 153 18.25 1.47 -10.33
N LEU A 154 16.96 1.66 -10.62
CA LEU A 154 16.17 2.81 -10.17
C LEU A 154 16.06 2.83 -8.64
N ILE A 155 15.78 1.70 -8.01
CA ILE A 155 15.70 1.57 -6.55
C ILE A 155 17.07 1.89 -5.92
N SER A 156 18.14 1.29 -6.42
CA SER A 156 19.50 1.53 -5.92
C SER A 156 19.93 2.98 -6.10
N SER A 157 19.54 3.63 -7.21
CA SER A 157 19.79 5.05 -7.46
C SER A 157 19.01 5.95 -6.49
N PHE A 158 17.77 5.58 -6.14
CA PHE A 158 16.99 6.28 -5.13
C PHE A 158 17.67 6.18 -3.76
N ILE A 159 18.07 4.98 -3.34
CA ILE A 159 18.76 4.73 -2.06
C ILE A 159 20.05 5.56 -1.96
N LYS A 160 20.88 5.59 -3.01
CA LYS A 160 22.13 6.36 -3.03
C LYS A 160 21.92 7.88 -2.93
N LYS A 161 20.78 8.40 -3.33
CA LYS A 161 20.44 9.82 -3.35
C LYS A 161 19.71 10.30 -2.08
N THR A 162 19.22 9.37 -1.27
CA THR A 162 18.53 9.71 -0.02
C THR A 162 19.49 10.32 0.99
N LYS A 163 18.95 11.19 1.85
CA LYS A 163 19.72 11.88 2.91
C LYS A 163 19.78 11.12 4.23
N VAL A 164 19.06 10.00 4.34
CA VAL A 164 19.04 9.19 5.56
C VAL A 164 20.26 8.27 5.62
N ASN A 165 20.59 7.77 6.83
CA ASN A 165 21.59 6.71 6.95
C ASN A 165 21.04 5.42 6.29
N THR A 166 21.65 5.03 5.19
CA THR A 166 21.22 3.87 4.39
C THR A 166 21.40 2.54 5.09
N GLU A 167 22.31 2.44 6.07
CA GLU A 167 22.49 1.25 6.93
C GLU A 167 21.28 0.98 7.83
N LYS A 168 20.45 2.02 8.07
CA LYS A 168 19.20 1.92 8.81
C LYS A 168 17.98 1.60 7.95
N ILE A 169 18.13 1.34 6.67
CA ILE A 169 17.04 0.84 5.83
C ILE A 169 16.83 -0.63 6.20
N LEU A 170 15.66 -0.92 6.77
CA LEU A 170 15.35 -2.22 7.35
C LEU A 170 14.68 -3.16 6.35
N ASN A 171 13.81 -2.63 5.50
CA ASN A 171 13.06 -3.44 4.54
C ASN A 171 12.57 -2.60 3.35
N ILE A 172 12.40 -3.25 2.21
CA ILE A 172 11.82 -2.70 0.98
C ILE A 172 10.62 -3.55 0.61
N ASN A 173 9.46 -2.95 0.32
CA ASN A 173 8.34 -3.67 -0.27
C ASN A 173 8.09 -3.19 -1.70
N ILE A 174 7.98 -4.14 -2.63
CA ILE A 174 7.73 -3.85 -4.05
C ILE A 174 6.35 -4.38 -4.41
N ASN A 175 5.47 -3.48 -4.84
CA ASN A 175 4.14 -3.84 -5.32
C ASN A 175 4.23 -4.37 -6.75
N ILE A 176 3.63 -5.53 -6.98
CA ILE A 176 3.60 -6.19 -8.29
C ILE A 176 2.14 -6.49 -8.64
N SER A 177 1.74 -6.13 -9.84
CA SER A 177 0.40 -6.44 -10.33
C SER A 177 0.22 -7.94 -10.56
N GLY A 178 -0.99 -8.44 -10.32
CA GLY A 178 -1.38 -9.83 -10.50
C GLY A 178 -1.16 -10.70 -9.26
N ARG A 179 -0.93 -12.00 -9.47
CA ARG A 179 -0.93 -13.00 -8.40
C ARG A 179 0.43 -13.08 -7.71
N VAL A 180 0.45 -12.64 -6.48
CA VAL A 180 1.64 -12.61 -5.62
C VAL A 180 1.33 -13.32 -4.31
N ASN A 181 2.18 -14.29 -3.94
CA ASN A 181 2.17 -14.87 -2.61
C ASN A 181 3.21 -14.13 -1.74
N PRO A 182 2.74 -13.31 -0.82
CA PRO A 182 3.64 -12.47 -0.02
C PRO A 182 4.44 -13.25 1.04
N GLU A 183 3.95 -14.42 1.47
CA GLU A 183 4.63 -15.24 2.48
C GLU A 183 5.82 -15.99 1.86
N SER A 184 5.60 -16.59 0.68
CA SER A 184 6.65 -17.33 -0.02
C SER A 184 7.53 -16.46 -0.92
N GLY A 185 7.19 -15.19 -1.14
CA GLY A 185 7.93 -14.28 -1.99
C GLY A 185 7.86 -14.58 -3.50
N TYR A 186 6.88 -15.40 -3.94
CA TYR A 186 6.69 -15.72 -5.36
C TYR A 186 5.71 -14.78 -6.04
N SER A 187 6.07 -14.36 -7.25
CA SER A 187 5.16 -13.77 -8.22
C SER A 187 4.82 -14.82 -9.29
N PHE A 188 3.53 -15.01 -9.56
CA PHE A 188 3.03 -15.98 -10.53
C PHE A 188 2.59 -15.34 -11.86
N SER A 189 2.58 -14.03 -11.92
CA SER A 189 2.13 -13.29 -13.10
C SER A 189 3.26 -12.57 -13.80
N LEU A 190 4.19 -12.00 -13.05
CA LEU A 190 5.23 -11.11 -13.55
C LEU A 190 6.57 -11.44 -12.90
N PHE A 191 7.67 -11.27 -13.66
CA PHE A 191 9.04 -11.50 -13.22
C PHE A 191 9.31 -12.94 -12.69
N ASN A 192 8.58 -13.93 -13.17
CA ASN A 192 8.71 -15.32 -12.77
C ASN A 192 9.69 -16.08 -13.70
N PHE A 193 10.91 -15.58 -13.84
CA PHE A 193 11.93 -16.14 -14.74
C PHE A 193 12.80 -17.21 -14.08
N SER A 194 12.71 -17.34 -12.76
CA SER A 194 13.52 -18.23 -11.94
C SER A 194 12.64 -19.15 -11.09
N GLU A 195 13.18 -20.31 -10.71
CA GLU A 195 12.55 -21.18 -9.71
C GLU A 195 12.67 -20.61 -8.29
N CYS A 196 13.59 -19.64 -8.07
CA CYS A 196 13.73 -18.96 -6.79
C CYS A 196 12.61 -17.94 -6.56
N PRO A 197 12.21 -17.70 -5.30
CA PRO A 197 11.28 -16.63 -4.95
C PRO A 197 11.76 -15.27 -5.49
N LEU A 198 10.88 -14.52 -6.12
CA LEU A 198 11.23 -13.21 -6.67
C LEU A 198 11.77 -12.25 -5.59
N ALA A 199 11.24 -12.34 -4.36
CA ALA A 199 11.71 -11.55 -3.23
C ALA A 199 13.20 -11.81 -2.92
N GLU A 200 13.66 -13.06 -2.99
CA GLU A 200 15.05 -13.43 -2.79
C GLU A 200 15.94 -12.89 -3.91
N VAL A 201 15.52 -13.06 -5.18
CA VAL A 201 16.24 -12.54 -6.34
C VAL A 201 16.42 -11.03 -6.26
N LEU A 202 15.36 -10.30 -5.86
CA LEU A 202 15.43 -8.84 -5.69
C LEU A 202 16.28 -8.44 -4.49
N THR A 203 16.23 -9.20 -3.39
CA THR A 203 17.09 -9.01 -2.20
C THR A 203 18.56 -9.10 -2.58
N GLU A 204 18.96 -10.13 -3.33
CA GLU A 204 20.34 -10.31 -3.79
C GLU A 204 20.80 -9.17 -4.70
N LYS A 205 19.95 -8.75 -5.67
CA LYS A 205 20.29 -7.70 -6.62
C LYS A 205 20.37 -6.30 -6.01
N ILE A 206 19.48 -5.97 -5.08
CA ILE A 206 19.40 -4.63 -4.46
C ILE A 206 20.33 -4.53 -3.25
N GLY A 207 20.62 -5.65 -2.57
CA GLY A 207 21.47 -5.71 -1.37
C GLY A 207 20.75 -5.28 -0.08
N TYR A 208 19.42 -5.27 -0.06
CA TYR A 208 18.57 -5.01 1.09
C TYR A 208 17.46 -6.05 1.16
N GLN A 209 16.91 -6.31 2.34
CA GLN A 209 15.75 -7.19 2.49
C GLN A 209 14.59 -6.67 1.64
N VAL A 210 14.05 -7.52 0.77
CA VAL A 210 12.92 -7.20 -0.10
C VAL A 210 11.75 -8.12 0.18
N CYS A 211 10.56 -7.54 0.33
CA CYS A 211 9.28 -8.22 0.30
C CYS A 211 8.53 -7.80 -0.96
N ILE A 212 7.62 -8.64 -1.41
CA ILE A 212 6.73 -8.30 -2.52
C ILE A 212 5.27 -8.46 -2.09
N ASP A 213 4.40 -7.63 -2.67
CA ASP A 213 2.95 -7.78 -2.49
C ASP A 213 2.18 -7.39 -3.74
N ASN A 214 0.88 -7.72 -3.75
CA ASN A 214 -0.01 -7.26 -4.80
C ASN A 214 -0.30 -5.76 -4.65
N ASP A 215 -0.34 -5.04 -5.78
CA ASP A 215 -0.56 -3.59 -5.87
C ASP A 215 -1.87 -3.14 -5.21
N THR A 216 -2.97 -3.84 -5.44
CA THR A 216 -4.29 -3.52 -4.87
C THR A 216 -4.31 -3.73 -3.36
N ARG A 217 -3.67 -4.79 -2.85
CA ARG A 217 -3.52 -4.98 -1.39
C ARG A 217 -2.70 -3.86 -0.77
N ALA A 218 -1.63 -3.45 -1.41
CA ALA A 218 -0.84 -2.32 -0.94
C ALA A 218 -1.65 -1.03 -0.89
N MET A 219 -2.40 -0.69 -1.96
CA MET A 219 -3.31 0.47 -1.97
C MET A 219 -4.32 0.41 -0.82
N THR A 220 -4.89 -0.77 -0.59
CA THR A 220 -5.84 -1.02 0.51
C THR A 220 -5.22 -0.72 1.87
N TYR A 221 -4.01 -1.22 2.09
CA TYR A 221 -3.29 -1.03 3.34
C TYR A 221 -2.83 0.42 3.55
N GLY A 222 -2.48 1.10 2.46
CA GLY A 222 -2.19 2.54 2.49
C GLY A 222 -3.38 3.36 2.96
N GLU A 223 -4.57 3.12 2.39
CA GLU A 223 -5.82 3.78 2.80
C GLU A 223 -6.22 3.42 4.23
N TYR A 224 -5.96 2.18 4.65
CA TYR A 224 -6.24 1.73 6.00
C TYR A 224 -5.43 2.49 7.05
N LEU A 225 -4.12 2.66 6.84
CA LEU A 225 -3.24 3.27 7.84
C LEU A 225 -3.08 4.79 7.71
N GLN A 226 -3.19 5.35 6.50
CA GLN A 226 -2.84 6.76 6.22
C GLN A 226 -3.93 7.51 5.44
N GLY A 227 -4.96 6.81 5.01
CA GLY A 227 -5.98 7.35 4.11
C GLY A 227 -7.26 7.81 4.79
N CYS A 228 -8.39 7.29 4.30
CA CYS A 228 -9.74 7.72 4.68
C CYS A 228 -10.35 6.91 5.84
N VAL A 229 -9.72 5.82 6.27
CA VAL A 229 -10.21 4.94 7.35
C VAL A 229 -10.08 5.64 8.71
N LYS A 230 -11.12 5.55 9.54
CA LYS A 230 -11.19 6.24 10.85
C LYS A 230 -11.47 5.28 12.03
N GLY A 231 -11.19 3.99 11.84
CA GLY A 231 -11.40 2.96 12.84
C GLY A 231 -12.27 1.80 12.37
N GLU A 232 -12.77 1.87 11.13
CA GLU A 232 -13.48 0.76 10.49
C GLU A 232 -12.55 -0.44 10.37
N LYS A 233 -13.05 -1.65 10.62
CA LYS A 233 -12.28 -2.89 10.62
C LYS A 233 -12.61 -3.82 9.46
N ASN A 234 -13.77 -3.62 8.83
CA ASN A 234 -14.25 -4.45 7.72
C ASN A 234 -14.39 -3.57 6.47
N ILE A 235 -13.44 -3.67 5.55
CA ILE A 235 -13.27 -2.72 4.45
C ILE A 235 -13.11 -3.47 3.14
N ILE A 236 -13.73 -2.94 2.09
CA ILE A 236 -13.47 -3.33 0.71
C ILE A 236 -12.90 -2.12 -0.03
N PHE A 237 -11.69 -2.25 -0.53
CA PHE A 237 -11.07 -1.28 -1.42
C PHE A 237 -11.23 -1.77 -2.87
N VAL A 238 -11.78 -0.95 -3.74
CA VAL A 238 -11.97 -1.28 -5.17
C VAL A 238 -10.96 -0.49 -5.99
N ASN A 239 -9.95 -1.18 -6.51
CA ASN A 239 -8.95 -0.59 -7.39
C ASN A 239 -9.45 -0.60 -8.82
N VAL A 240 -9.87 0.58 -9.31
CA VAL A 240 -10.28 0.79 -10.70
C VAL A 240 -9.18 1.57 -11.42
N SER A 241 -8.21 0.83 -11.96
CA SER A 241 -7.09 1.37 -12.73
C SER A 241 -7.13 0.85 -14.16
N TRP A 242 -6.00 0.61 -14.80
CA TRP A 242 -5.98 -0.08 -16.11
C TRP A 242 -6.68 -1.44 -16.04
N GLY A 243 -6.43 -2.23 -14.99
CA GLY A 243 -7.18 -3.42 -14.59
C GLY A 243 -8.19 -3.11 -13.48
N LEU A 244 -8.75 -4.17 -12.92
CA LEU A 244 -9.72 -4.14 -11.83
C LEU A 244 -9.41 -5.20 -10.77
N GLY A 245 -9.31 -4.79 -9.52
CA GLY A 245 -9.12 -5.68 -8.38
C GLY A 245 -9.78 -5.15 -7.13
N ILE A 246 -9.84 -5.97 -6.08
CA ILE A 246 -10.23 -5.52 -4.75
C ILE A 246 -9.20 -5.94 -3.69
N GLY A 247 -9.05 -5.09 -2.68
CA GLY A 247 -8.42 -5.48 -1.43
C GLY A 247 -9.46 -5.57 -0.33
N ILE A 248 -9.28 -6.52 0.57
CA ILE A 248 -10.25 -6.86 1.60
C ILE A 248 -9.56 -6.80 2.95
N ILE A 249 -10.14 -6.06 3.90
CA ILE A 249 -9.76 -6.07 5.31
C ILE A 249 -10.91 -6.64 6.11
N ILE A 250 -10.63 -7.61 6.97
CA ILE A 250 -11.58 -8.25 7.89
C ILE A 250 -10.97 -8.17 9.30
N ASP A 251 -11.73 -7.67 10.25
CA ASP A 251 -11.29 -7.46 11.64
C ASP A 251 -9.95 -6.70 11.75
N GLY A 252 -9.74 -5.71 10.88
CA GLY A 252 -8.54 -4.88 10.85
C GLY A 252 -7.32 -5.55 10.20
N LYS A 253 -7.46 -6.73 9.57
CA LYS A 253 -6.37 -7.47 8.93
C LYS A 253 -6.62 -7.64 7.44
N ILE A 254 -5.57 -7.49 6.64
CA ILE A 254 -5.64 -7.79 5.21
C ILE A 254 -5.96 -9.28 5.01
N TYR A 255 -7.01 -9.54 4.24
CA TYR A 255 -7.37 -10.89 3.82
C TYR A 255 -6.63 -11.26 2.54
N THR A 256 -5.73 -12.22 2.62
CA THR A 256 -4.89 -12.68 1.49
C THR A 256 -5.44 -13.95 0.82
N GLY A 257 -6.35 -14.67 1.49
CA GLY A 257 -6.75 -16.02 1.09
C GLY A 257 -5.63 -17.04 1.36
N LYS A 258 -5.81 -18.27 0.90
CA LYS A 258 -4.88 -19.39 1.18
C LYS A 258 -3.48 -19.16 0.60
N SER A 259 -3.38 -18.56 -0.59
CA SER A 259 -2.12 -18.47 -1.35
C SER A 259 -1.79 -17.04 -1.79
N GLY A 260 -2.41 -16.05 -1.17
CA GLY A 260 -2.21 -14.65 -1.56
C GLY A 260 -3.02 -14.22 -2.80
N PHE A 261 -4.07 -14.96 -3.20
CA PHE A 261 -4.81 -14.69 -4.43
C PHE A 261 -6.24 -14.20 -4.19
N SER A 262 -6.55 -13.68 -2.99
CA SER A 262 -7.84 -13.03 -2.76
C SER A 262 -7.96 -11.73 -3.57
N GLY A 263 -9.19 -11.35 -3.89
CA GLY A 263 -9.45 -10.05 -4.51
C GLY A 263 -9.44 -10.03 -6.04
N GLU A 264 -9.39 -11.17 -6.72
CA GLU A 264 -9.46 -11.32 -8.18
C GLU A 264 -10.85 -10.95 -8.75
N PHE A 265 -11.44 -9.86 -8.25
CA PHE A 265 -12.78 -9.38 -8.57
C PHE A 265 -12.97 -9.04 -10.06
N GLY A 266 -11.93 -8.53 -10.69
CA GLY A 266 -11.94 -8.25 -12.13
C GLY A 266 -12.18 -9.49 -12.99
N HIS A 267 -11.90 -10.70 -12.46
CA HIS A 267 -11.99 -11.95 -13.21
C HIS A 267 -13.24 -12.79 -12.91
N ILE A 268 -14.20 -12.27 -12.13
CA ILE A 268 -15.51 -12.91 -12.01
C ILE A 268 -16.23 -12.85 -13.35
N ASN A 269 -16.86 -13.97 -13.74
CA ASN A 269 -17.66 -14.04 -14.97
C ASN A 269 -19.05 -13.47 -14.71
N VAL A 270 -19.36 -12.31 -15.29
CA VAL A 270 -20.62 -11.57 -15.08
C VAL A 270 -21.27 -11.08 -16.36
N PHE A 271 -20.56 -11.22 -17.47
CA PHE A 271 -21.06 -10.81 -18.79
C PHE A 271 -21.07 -11.98 -19.76
N ASP A 272 -22.16 -12.10 -20.51
CA ASP A 272 -22.26 -13.02 -21.64
C ASP A 272 -21.78 -12.32 -22.91
N ASN A 273 -20.43 -12.20 -23.02
CA ASN A 273 -19.79 -11.58 -24.19
C ASN A 273 -18.54 -12.38 -24.61
N GLU A 274 -18.11 -12.16 -25.86
CA GLU A 274 -16.97 -12.84 -26.48
C GLU A 274 -15.63 -12.10 -26.27
N ILE A 275 -15.57 -11.08 -25.40
CA ILE A 275 -14.35 -10.31 -25.16
C ILE A 275 -13.39 -11.14 -24.34
N LEU A 276 -12.22 -11.43 -24.94
CA LEU A 276 -11.16 -12.19 -24.30
C LEU A 276 -10.47 -11.31 -23.25
N CYS A 277 -10.48 -11.77 -21.99
CA CYS A 277 -9.70 -11.18 -20.92
C CYS A 277 -8.24 -11.64 -21.01
N HIS A 278 -7.31 -10.81 -20.51
CA HIS A 278 -5.89 -11.21 -20.44
C HIS A 278 -5.64 -12.46 -19.57
N CYS A 279 -6.57 -12.83 -18.68
CA CYS A 279 -6.52 -14.08 -17.93
C CYS A 279 -6.86 -15.33 -18.79
N GLY A 280 -7.16 -15.17 -20.07
CA GLY A 280 -7.52 -16.24 -21.01
C GLY A 280 -8.98 -16.65 -20.98
N LYS A 281 -9.85 -16.02 -20.18
CA LYS A 281 -11.29 -16.30 -20.09
C LYS A 281 -12.11 -15.18 -20.73
N LYS A 282 -13.41 -15.47 -20.98
CA LYS A 282 -14.39 -14.49 -21.51
C LYS A 282 -15.39 -14.11 -20.42
N GLY A 283 -16.06 -12.95 -20.59
CA GLY A 283 -17.11 -12.50 -19.68
C GLY A 283 -16.62 -11.96 -18.34
N CYS A 284 -15.33 -11.74 -18.17
CA CYS A 284 -14.77 -11.16 -16.95
C CYS A 284 -15.25 -9.72 -16.74
N LEU A 285 -15.52 -9.35 -15.48
CA LEU A 285 -15.93 -7.99 -15.11
C LEU A 285 -14.95 -6.91 -15.64
N GLU A 286 -13.66 -7.16 -15.56
CA GLU A 286 -12.62 -6.25 -16.02
C GLU A 286 -12.75 -5.87 -17.49
N THR A 287 -13.21 -6.80 -18.34
CA THR A 287 -13.34 -6.49 -19.79
C THR A 287 -14.38 -5.43 -20.09
N GLU A 288 -15.29 -5.15 -19.17
CA GLU A 288 -16.39 -4.20 -19.33
C GLU A 288 -16.40 -3.06 -18.29
N ALA A 289 -15.53 -3.14 -17.25
CA ALA A 289 -15.60 -2.24 -16.13
C ALA A 289 -14.20 -1.91 -15.55
N SER A 290 -13.27 -1.49 -16.42
CA SER A 290 -11.91 -1.11 -16.06
C SER A 290 -11.40 0.04 -16.94
N GLY A 291 -10.21 0.57 -16.67
CA GLY A 291 -9.56 1.56 -17.54
C GLY A 291 -9.27 1.02 -18.94
N SER A 292 -8.91 -0.26 -19.07
CA SER A 292 -8.75 -0.90 -20.39
C SER A 292 -10.07 -1.01 -21.15
N ALA A 293 -11.19 -1.19 -20.45
CA ALA A 293 -12.52 -1.16 -21.06
C ALA A 293 -12.87 0.25 -21.55
N ILE A 294 -12.60 1.30 -20.75
CA ILE A 294 -12.80 2.70 -21.16
C ILE A 294 -12.02 2.97 -22.45
N TYR A 295 -10.74 2.62 -22.47
CA TYR A 295 -9.89 2.81 -23.64
C TYR A 295 -10.49 2.14 -24.90
N ARG A 296 -10.88 0.89 -24.79
CA ARG A 296 -11.49 0.12 -25.88
C ARG A 296 -12.81 0.71 -26.36
N ILE A 297 -13.69 1.11 -25.43
CA ILE A 297 -15.00 1.69 -25.73
C ILE A 297 -14.81 3.06 -26.41
N LEU A 298 -13.95 3.91 -25.86
CA LEU A 298 -13.64 5.23 -26.42
C LEU A 298 -13.14 5.13 -27.85
N GLN A 299 -12.16 4.25 -28.11
CA GLN A 299 -11.67 4.04 -29.48
C GLN A 299 -12.77 3.56 -30.44
N LYS A 300 -13.66 2.66 -30.00
CA LYS A 300 -14.77 2.18 -30.81
C LYS A 300 -15.77 3.30 -31.12
N ARG A 301 -16.15 4.10 -30.12
CA ARG A 301 -17.13 5.20 -30.30
C ARG A 301 -16.58 6.29 -31.19
N ILE A 302 -15.30 6.68 -31.04
CA ILE A 302 -14.64 7.65 -31.96
C ILE A 302 -14.57 7.11 -33.39
N LYS A 303 -14.24 5.85 -33.61
CA LYS A 303 -14.26 5.22 -34.96
C LYS A 303 -15.64 5.20 -35.57
N ASN A 304 -16.68 5.15 -34.78
CA ASN A 304 -18.09 5.24 -35.23
C ASN A 304 -18.55 6.69 -35.52
N GLY A 305 -17.67 7.69 -35.37
CA GLY A 305 -17.94 9.08 -35.70
C GLY A 305 -18.34 9.97 -34.52
N GLU A 306 -18.29 9.47 -33.29
CA GLU A 306 -18.55 10.30 -32.12
C GLU A 306 -17.36 11.23 -31.82
N CYS A 307 -17.67 12.46 -31.38
CA CYS A 307 -16.66 13.50 -31.17
C CYS A 307 -16.14 13.50 -29.73
N SER A 308 -14.83 13.63 -29.58
CA SER A 308 -14.11 13.83 -28.30
C SER A 308 -12.93 14.77 -28.53
N ILE A 309 -12.49 15.48 -27.52
CA ILE A 309 -11.22 16.24 -27.58
C ILE A 309 -10.02 15.32 -27.85
N LEU A 310 -10.18 14.01 -27.65
CA LEU A 310 -9.17 12.98 -27.91
C LEU A 310 -9.24 12.38 -29.32
N SER A 311 -10.18 12.81 -30.20
CA SER A 311 -10.37 12.21 -31.53
C SER A 311 -9.10 12.24 -32.37
N ASN A 312 -8.37 13.36 -32.39
CA ASN A 312 -7.11 13.48 -33.12
C ASN A 312 -6.00 12.63 -32.54
N ARG A 313 -6.05 12.37 -31.24
CA ARG A 313 -5.05 11.58 -30.50
C ARG A 313 -5.23 10.08 -30.74
N THR A 314 -6.47 9.61 -30.85
CA THR A 314 -6.78 8.20 -31.14
C THR A 314 -6.45 7.80 -32.58
N ASN A 315 -6.41 8.75 -33.52
CA ASN A 315 -6.04 8.52 -34.92
C ASN A 315 -4.52 8.49 -35.14
N ASN A 316 -3.73 8.99 -34.20
CA ASN A 316 -2.27 8.97 -34.28
C ASN A 316 -1.72 7.68 -33.64
N GLN A 317 -1.25 6.74 -34.47
CA GLN A 317 -0.80 5.41 -34.03
C GLN A 317 0.60 5.39 -33.38
N GLU A 318 1.37 6.48 -33.44
CA GLU A 318 2.74 6.51 -32.96
C GLU A 318 2.87 6.40 -31.43
N LEU A 319 1.88 6.91 -30.67
CA LEU A 319 1.87 6.78 -29.21
C LEU A 319 0.47 6.39 -28.72
N PRO A 320 0.31 5.29 -27.99
CA PRO A 320 -0.98 4.86 -27.48
C PRO A 320 -1.54 5.89 -26.48
N LEU A 321 -2.85 6.13 -26.54
CA LEU A 321 -3.57 6.96 -25.59
C LEU A 321 -3.43 6.37 -24.17
N THR A 322 -3.13 7.21 -23.21
CA THR A 322 -2.96 6.81 -21.80
C THR A 322 -4.28 6.99 -21.01
N LEU A 323 -4.40 6.28 -19.89
CA LEU A 323 -5.55 6.47 -18.98
C LEU A 323 -5.57 7.87 -18.37
N ASP A 324 -4.40 8.47 -18.11
CA ASP A 324 -4.28 9.83 -17.57
C ASP A 324 -4.80 10.89 -18.56
N GLU A 325 -4.61 10.69 -19.87
CA GLU A 325 -5.18 11.55 -20.89
C GLU A 325 -6.71 11.45 -20.90
N ILE A 326 -7.27 10.25 -20.73
CA ILE A 326 -8.72 10.03 -20.65
C ILE A 326 -9.29 10.70 -19.40
N ILE A 327 -8.66 10.54 -18.24
CA ILE A 327 -9.04 11.21 -16.99
C ILE A 327 -8.98 12.73 -17.16
N SER A 328 -7.92 13.25 -17.79
CA SER A 328 -7.80 14.66 -18.08
C SER A 328 -8.95 15.16 -18.99
N ALA A 329 -9.41 14.35 -19.95
CA ALA A 329 -10.55 14.69 -20.81
C ALA A 329 -11.86 14.72 -20.01
N VAL A 330 -12.10 13.73 -19.14
CA VAL A 330 -13.25 13.73 -18.22
C VAL A 330 -13.27 14.99 -17.36
N ASN A 331 -12.13 15.34 -16.75
CA ASN A 331 -12.01 16.53 -15.89
C ASN A 331 -12.07 17.86 -16.67
N LYS A 332 -11.97 17.81 -18.02
CA LYS A 332 -12.22 18.93 -18.93
C LYS A 332 -13.64 18.89 -19.52
N GLU A 333 -14.51 18.09 -18.92
CA GLU A 333 -15.92 17.98 -19.31
C GLU A 333 -16.14 17.46 -20.76
N ASP A 334 -15.26 16.57 -21.24
CA ASP A 334 -15.49 15.87 -22.51
C ASP A 334 -16.68 14.91 -22.36
N LEU A 335 -17.76 15.20 -23.08
CA LEU A 335 -19.04 14.51 -22.93
C LEU A 335 -18.90 12.99 -23.19
N LEU A 336 -18.17 12.62 -24.26
CA LEU A 336 -17.99 11.22 -24.61
C LEU A 336 -17.24 10.44 -23.51
N CYS A 337 -16.20 11.04 -22.95
CA CYS A 337 -15.43 10.43 -21.86
C CYS A 337 -16.25 10.33 -20.57
N ILE A 338 -17.06 11.35 -20.23
CA ILE A 338 -17.97 11.33 -19.08
C ILE A 338 -18.99 10.20 -19.20
N GLU A 339 -19.70 10.10 -20.37
CA GLU A 339 -20.68 9.04 -20.59
C GLU A 339 -20.09 7.62 -20.43
N ILE A 340 -18.88 7.41 -20.95
CA ILE A 340 -18.20 6.11 -20.81
C ILE A 340 -17.86 5.81 -19.35
N VAL A 341 -17.35 6.80 -18.61
CA VAL A 341 -17.03 6.62 -17.18
C VAL A 341 -18.30 6.34 -16.37
N GLU A 342 -19.41 7.04 -16.68
CA GLU A 342 -20.71 6.81 -16.04
C GLU A 342 -21.24 5.39 -16.31
N GLU A 343 -21.19 4.92 -17.56
CA GLU A 343 -21.60 3.56 -17.94
C GLU A 343 -20.79 2.51 -17.18
N ILE A 344 -19.48 2.69 -17.05
CA ILE A 344 -18.60 1.80 -16.30
C ILE A 344 -18.88 1.86 -14.81
N GLY A 345 -19.13 3.04 -14.26
CA GLY A 345 -19.52 3.22 -12.87
C GLY A 345 -20.80 2.47 -12.53
N GLN A 346 -21.81 2.46 -13.41
CA GLN A 346 -23.04 1.70 -13.23
C GLN A 346 -22.77 0.18 -13.22
N LYS A 347 -21.94 -0.33 -14.15
CA LYS A 347 -21.55 -1.75 -14.20
C LYS A 347 -20.82 -2.17 -12.94
N LEU A 348 -19.85 -1.36 -12.49
CA LEU A 348 -19.10 -1.60 -11.24
C LEU A 348 -20.01 -1.60 -10.02
N GLY A 349 -20.85 -0.58 -9.88
CA GLY A 349 -21.73 -0.44 -8.72
C GLY A 349 -22.69 -1.62 -8.55
N LYS A 350 -23.18 -2.19 -9.66
CA LYS A 350 -23.97 -3.42 -9.63
C LYS A 350 -23.21 -4.59 -9.01
N GLN A 351 -21.94 -4.77 -9.34
CA GLN A 351 -21.15 -5.87 -8.80
C GLN A 351 -20.64 -5.60 -7.38
N ILE A 352 -20.33 -4.34 -7.07
CA ILE A 352 -19.98 -3.92 -5.70
C ILE A 352 -21.17 -4.13 -4.75
N ALA A 353 -22.41 -3.93 -5.20
CA ALA A 353 -23.60 -4.25 -4.42
C ALA A 353 -23.65 -5.73 -4.00
N GLY A 354 -23.19 -6.64 -4.89
CA GLY A 354 -23.02 -8.06 -4.56
C GLY A 354 -21.99 -8.28 -3.45
N LEU A 355 -20.86 -7.58 -3.50
CA LEU A 355 -19.83 -7.65 -2.44
C LEU A 355 -20.38 -7.12 -1.10
N ILE A 356 -21.12 -6.02 -1.12
CA ILE A 356 -21.77 -5.47 0.09
C ILE A 356 -22.72 -6.49 0.69
N ASN A 357 -23.55 -7.16 -0.12
CA ASN A 357 -24.46 -8.19 0.37
C ASN A 357 -23.76 -9.44 0.93
N ILE A 358 -22.54 -9.75 0.48
CA ILE A 358 -21.77 -10.93 0.93
C ILE A 358 -20.94 -10.64 2.15
N PHE A 359 -20.23 -9.49 2.17
CA PHE A 359 -19.23 -9.18 3.20
C PHE A 359 -19.75 -8.25 4.29
N ASN A 360 -20.86 -7.54 4.06
CA ASN A 360 -21.36 -6.47 4.95
C ASN A 360 -20.23 -5.56 5.49
N PRO A 361 -19.46 -4.89 4.63
CA PRO A 361 -18.34 -4.07 5.06
C PRO A 361 -18.82 -2.77 5.72
N GLU A 362 -18.06 -2.24 6.67
CA GLU A 362 -18.31 -0.92 7.26
C GLU A 362 -17.97 0.20 6.25
N LEU A 363 -16.98 -0.04 5.38
CA LEU A 363 -16.51 0.95 4.41
C LEU A 363 -16.16 0.31 3.06
N VAL A 364 -16.65 0.90 1.98
CA VAL A 364 -16.23 0.64 0.61
C VAL A 364 -15.47 1.85 0.09
N ILE A 365 -14.20 1.65 -0.33
CA ILE A 365 -13.34 2.70 -0.85
C ILE A 365 -13.19 2.53 -2.36
N ILE A 366 -13.59 3.54 -3.12
CA ILE A 366 -13.38 3.59 -4.57
C ILE A 366 -12.00 4.22 -4.80
N GLY A 367 -11.06 3.43 -5.28
CA GLY A 367 -9.68 3.84 -5.50
C GLY A 367 -9.17 3.49 -6.89
N GLY A 368 -7.87 3.53 -7.05
CA GLY A 368 -7.21 3.35 -8.33
C GLY A 368 -7.21 4.63 -9.17
N THR A 369 -6.66 4.54 -10.38
CA THR A 369 -6.44 5.71 -11.26
C THR A 369 -7.76 6.39 -11.64
N LEU A 370 -8.86 5.63 -11.84
CA LEU A 370 -10.16 6.22 -12.19
C LEU A 370 -10.80 6.99 -11.01
N SER A 371 -10.36 6.81 -9.77
CA SER A 371 -10.82 7.64 -8.66
C SER A 371 -10.45 9.12 -8.80
N LEU A 372 -9.52 9.46 -9.72
CA LEU A 372 -9.16 10.85 -10.05
C LEU A 372 -10.25 11.58 -10.87
N THR A 373 -11.27 10.88 -11.35
CA THR A 373 -12.47 11.50 -11.95
C THR A 373 -13.52 11.88 -10.90
N ASP A 374 -13.21 11.68 -9.62
CA ASP A 374 -14.03 12.04 -8.45
C ASP A 374 -15.52 11.63 -8.61
N ASP A 375 -16.44 12.58 -8.67
CA ASP A 375 -17.87 12.31 -8.72
C ASP A 375 -18.35 11.67 -10.03
N TYR A 376 -17.63 11.82 -11.14
CA TYR A 376 -18.01 11.20 -12.42
C TYR A 376 -18.04 9.67 -12.33
N ILE A 377 -17.11 9.04 -11.60
CA ILE A 377 -17.14 7.60 -11.33
C ILE A 377 -17.91 7.25 -10.07
N ALA A 378 -17.84 8.08 -9.02
CA ALA A 378 -18.39 7.75 -7.71
C ALA A 378 -19.91 7.77 -7.65
N GLN A 379 -20.56 8.74 -8.29
CA GLN A 379 -22.03 8.86 -8.25
C GLN A 379 -22.75 7.72 -8.98
N PRO A 380 -22.37 7.31 -10.20
CA PRO A 380 -22.95 6.14 -10.86
C PRO A 380 -22.79 4.86 -10.05
N ILE A 381 -21.61 4.65 -9.41
CA ILE A 381 -21.36 3.52 -8.51
C ILE A 381 -22.34 3.56 -7.33
N LYS A 382 -22.44 4.68 -6.61
CA LYS A 382 -23.34 4.85 -5.47
C LYS A 382 -24.81 4.61 -5.83
N THR A 383 -25.23 5.13 -6.98
CA THR A 383 -26.60 4.96 -7.48
C THR A 383 -26.90 3.49 -7.77
N ALA A 384 -25.99 2.79 -8.44
CA ALA A 384 -26.13 1.38 -8.74
C ALA A 384 -26.11 0.51 -7.46
N ILE A 385 -25.25 0.81 -6.51
CA ILE A 385 -25.21 0.11 -5.21
C ILE A 385 -26.56 0.20 -4.52
N ARG A 386 -27.16 1.38 -4.42
CA ARG A 386 -28.49 1.57 -3.80
C ARG A 386 -29.60 0.80 -4.52
N LYS A 387 -29.46 0.60 -5.83
CA LYS A 387 -30.45 -0.14 -6.63
C LYS A 387 -30.36 -1.65 -6.46
N TYR A 388 -29.17 -2.20 -6.20
CA TYR A 388 -28.89 -3.64 -6.27
C TYR A 388 -28.49 -4.28 -4.94
N SER A 389 -28.16 -3.51 -3.90
CA SER A 389 -27.90 -4.04 -2.55
C SER A 389 -29.18 -4.08 -1.70
N LEU A 390 -29.19 -4.96 -0.69
CA LEU A 390 -30.23 -4.99 0.31
C LEU A 390 -30.19 -3.70 1.17
N ASN A 391 -31.33 -3.08 1.39
CA ASN A 391 -31.42 -1.80 2.10
C ASN A 391 -30.76 -1.81 3.48
N LEU A 392 -30.98 -2.83 4.29
CA LEU A 392 -30.38 -2.95 5.63
C LEU A 392 -28.86 -3.04 5.56
N VAL A 393 -28.34 -3.90 4.67
CA VAL A 393 -26.89 -4.10 4.51
C VAL A 393 -26.21 -2.83 3.96
N ASN A 394 -26.88 -2.13 3.03
CA ASN A 394 -26.36 -0.88 2.47
C ASN A 394 -26.35 0.27 3.50
N GLN A 395 -27.22 0.24 4.51
CA GLN A 395 -27.22 1.25 5.59
C GLN A 395 -25.99 1.12 6.50
N ASP A 396 -25.46 -0.09 6.66
CA ASP A 396 -24.26 -0.36 7.46
C ASP A 396 -22.95 0.04 6.75
N SER A 397 -23.01 0.21 5.42
CA SER A 397 -21.82 0.44 4.58
C SER A 397 -21.70 1.88 4.14
N ALA A 398 -20.62 2.57 4.52
CA ALA A 398 -20.25 3.86 3.95
C ALA A 398 -19.51 3.67 2.62
N ILE A 399 -19.68 4.59 1.67
CA ILE A 399 -19.00 4.56 0.37
C ILE A 399 -18.25 5.86 0.17
N THR A 400 -16.94 5.79 0.02
CA THR A 400 -16.07 6.94 -0.15
C THR A 400 -15.08 6.76 -1.31
N VAL A 401 -14.46 7.86 -1.73
CA VAL A 401 -13.35 7.83 -2.69
C VAL A 401 -12.03 7.83 -1.92
N SER A 402 -11.01 7.18 -2.48
CA SER A 402 -9.66 7.13 -1.95
C SER A 402 -9.14 8.54 -1.62
N LYS A 403 -8.60 8.71 -0.42
CA LYS A 403 -7.97 9.96 0.02
C LYS A 403 -6.54 10.09 -0.53
N LEU A 404 -5.83 8.98 -0.59
CA LEU A 404 -4.45 8.94 -1.09
C LEU A 404 -4.37 8.98 -2.62
N LYS A 405 -5.46 8.64 -3.31
CA LYS A 405 -5.58 8.67 -4.78
C LYS A 405 -4.40 7.95 -5.46
N ASP A 406 -3.64 8.66 -6.29
CA ASP A 406 -2.48 8.14 -7.04
C ASP A 406 -1.28 7.74 -6.16
N LYS A 407 -1.23 8.21 -4.91
CA LYS A 407 -0.20 7.86 -3.92
C LYS A 407 -0.50 6.58 -3.12
N ALA A 408 -1.73 6.04 -3.22
CA ALA A 408 -2.16 4.91 -2.41
C ALA A 408 -1.22 3.70 -2.52
N GLY A 409 -0.75 3.39 -3.74
CA GLY A 409 0.17 2.29 -3.99
C GLY A 409 1.51 2.44 -3.28
N VAL A 410 2.20 3.57 -3.47
CA VAL A 410 3.51 3.79 -2.89
C VAL A 410 3.46 3.97 -1.37
N VAL A 411 2.43 4.66 -0.84
CA VAL A 411 2.21 4.78 0.60
C VAL A 411 1.96 3.40 1.21
N GLY A 412 1.08 2.61 0.57
CA GLY A 412 0.80 1.24 0.99
C GLY A 412 2.04 0.34 0.95
N ALA A 413 2.87 0.45 -0.09
CA ALA A 413 4.14 -0.26 -0.16
C ALA A 413 5.07 0.07 1.02
N CYS A 414 5.19 1.37 1.36
CA CYS A 414 5.97 1.80 2.53
C CYS A 414 5.42 1.22 3.84
N MET A 415 4.09 1.25 4.01
CA MET A 415 3.45 0.71 5.21
C MET A 415 3.61 -0.81 5.30
N LEU A 416 3.48 -1.55 4.19
CA LEU A 416 3.73 -2.98 4.14
C LEU A 416 5.19 -3.32 4.44
N ALA A 417 6.16 -2.55 3.92
CA ALA A 417 7.58 -2.75 4.23
C ALA A 417 7.84 -2.70 5.74
N ARG A 418 7.15 -1.79 6.46
CA ARG A 418 7.24 -1.67 7.92
C ARG A 418 6.50 -2.80 8.64
N SER A 419 5.24 -2.99 8.32
CA SER A 419 4.36 -3.90 9.07
C SER A 419 4.80 -5.35 8.96
N ARG A 420 5.31 -5.78 7.82
CA ARG A 420 5.77 -7.16 7.62
C ARG A 420 6.91 -7.58 8.52
N MET A 421 7.71 -6.65 9.03
CA MET A 421 8.75 -6.96 10.02
C MET A 421 8.19 -7.29 11.40
N PHE A 422 6.93 -6.90 11.68
CA PHE A 422 6.35 -6.97 13.03
C PHE A 422 5.02 -7.75 13.09
N GLU A 423 4.43 -8.14 11.97
CA GLU A 423 3.11 -8.81 11.95
C GLU A 423 3.18 -10.32 11.73
N TYR A 424 4.27 -10.82 11.15
CA TYR A 424 4.45 -12.25 10.81
C TYR A 424 5.48 -12.93 11.69
#